data_4ea8cbf38787cb0f95b2f7ee0a3c5c15
#
_entry.id   4ea8cbf38787cb0f95b2f7ee0a3c5c15
#
_cell.length_a   1.000
_cell.length_b   1.000
_cell.length_c   1.000
_cell.angle_alpha   90.00
_cell.angle_beta   90.00
_cell.angle_gamma   90.00
#
_symmetry.space_group_name_H-M   'P 1'
#
loop_
_entity.id
_entity.type
_entity.pdbx_description
1 polymer ?
#
loop_
_entity_poly.entity_id
_entity_poly.type
_entity_poly.pdbx_seq_one_letter_code
_entity_poly.pdbx_strand_id
1 'polypeptide(L)'
;EYRKSLEDPEGFWGAWARRFHWEKPFEKVLEWTLPEHRWFLGGTTNAVYNALERNVERGLRNKVALLYLAEDGREEKLTYGELLDRVRRLATGLRRLGVGKGDRVVIYMPLTLEGVLAMLATAYIGAIHSVVYAGLGVSALRERILDAQAKLLIAGDVSFRRGKGVDLRSIAEEAIRDLPLKVVWFQRAYKAELSEGHYDFHELLWGNPPEARAEMVDAEHPLFILYTSGSTGKPKGVVHVHGGYMVGTTYHLRTFFDVKDE
;
A
#
# COMPACT_ATOMS: atom_id res chain seq x y z
N GLU A 1 -19.88 -0.50 23.11
CA GLU A 1 -18.71 -1.07 22.43
C GLU A 1 -17.37 -0.67 23.09
N TYR A 2 -17.13 0.62 23.36
CA TYR A 2 -15.89 1.11 23.99
C TYR A 2 -15.55 0.38 25.29
N ARG A 3 -16.52 0.23 26.21
CA ARG A 3 -16.30 -0.52 27.47
C ARG A 3 -15.90 -1.95 27.23
N LYS A 4 -16.53 -2.64 26.29
CA LYS A 4 -16.19 -4.04 25.93
C LYS A 4 -14.75 -4.16 25.45
N SER A 5 -14.26 -3.20 24.65
CA SER A 5 -12.89 -3.23 24.14
C SER A 5 -11.84 -3.05 25.23
N LEU A 6 -12.20 -2.45 26.37
CA LEU A 6 -11.31 -2.26 27.54
C LEU A 6 -11.40 -3.43 28.53
N GLU A 7 -12.64 -3.94 28.78
CA GLU A 7 -12.89 -4.99 29.76
C GLU A 7 -12.49 -6.37 29.23
N ASP A 8 -12.69 -6.63 27.94
CA ASP A 8 -12.35 -7.89 27.25
C ASP A 8 -11.76 -7.61 25.85
N PRO A 9 -10.53 -7.13 25.78
CA PRO A 9 -9.89 -6.83 24.49
C PRO A 9 -9.73 -8.05 23.60
N GLU A 10 -9.45 -9.23 24.14
CA GLU A 10 -9.29 -10.45 23.35
C GLU A 10 -10.63 -10.92 22.75
N GLY A 11 -11.68 -10.95 23.53
CA GLY A 11 -13.01 -11.31 23.03
C GLY A 11 -13.53 -10.28 22.01
N PHE A 12 -13.35 -8.99 22.29
CA PHE A 12 -13.79 -7.91 21.40
C PHE A 12 -13.07 -7.93 20.04
N TRP A 13 -11.75 -7.85 20.04
CA TRP A 13 -10.97 -7.82 18.81
C TRP A 13 -10.93 -9.15 18.08
N GLY A 14 -10.99 -10.27 18.82
CA GLY A 14 -11.15 -11.59 18.24
C GLY A 14 -12.44 -11.77 17.47
N ALA A 15 -13.56 -11.22 17.97
CA ALA A 15 -14.83 -11.24 17.25
C ALA A 15 -14.78 -10.42 15.95
N TRP A 16 -14.09 -9.27 15.92
CA TRP A 16 -13.87 -8.50 14.71
C TRP A 16 -12.95 -9.22 13.74
N ALA A 17 -11.86 -9.79 14.21
CA ALA A 17 -10.88 -10.50 13.38
C ALA A 17 -11.48 -11.72 12.67
N ARG A 18 -12.39 -12.45 13.30
CA ARG A 18 -13.07 -13.62 12.70
C ARG A 18 -13.97 -13.28 11.50
N ARG A 19 -14.23 -12.01 11.22
CA ARG A 19 -14.97 -11.57 10.03
C ARG A 19 -14.14 -11.60 8.76
N PHE A 20 -12.82 -11.71 8.88
CA PHE A 20 -11.87 -11.73 7.77
C PHE A 20 -11.48 -13.15 7.37
N HIS A 21 -10.88 -13.26 6.21
CA HIS A 21 -10.25 -14.49 5.79
C HIS A 21 -8.85 -14.60 6.41
N TRP A 22 -8.61 -15.74 7.00
CA TRP A 22 -7.32 -16.17 7.50
C TRP A 22 -6.97 -17.49 6.79
N GLU A 23 -5.86 -17.54 6.07
CA GLU A 23 -5.37 -18.78 5.46
C GLU A 23 -5.03 -19.81 6.55
N LYS A 24 -4.31 -19.37 7.56
CA LYS A 24 -4.16 -20.07 8.83
C LYS A 24 -4.83 -19.25 9.92
N PRO A 25 -5.83 -19.78 10.64
CA PRO A 25 -6.45 -19.09 11.76
C PRO A 25 -5.42 -18.75 12.85
N PHE A 26 -5.60 -17.61 13.50
CA PHE A 26 -4.79 -17.24 14.66
C PHE A 26 -5.13 -18.11 15.87
N GLU A 27 -4.12 -18.40 16.67
CA GLU A 27 -4.23 -19.24 17.87
C GLU A 27 -4.49 -18.38 19.11
N LYS A 28 -3.95 -17.15 19.15
CA LYS A 28 -4.09 -16.20 20.25
C LYS A 28 -4.40 -14.81 19.69
N VAL A 29 -5.34 -14.10 20.31
CA VAL A 29 -5.76 -12.77 19.85
C VAL A 29 -4.74 -11.71 20.22
N LEU A 30 -4.29 -11.70 21.46
CA LEU A 30 -3.38 -10.68 22.00
C LEU A 30 -2.34 -11.31 22.92
N GLU A 31 -1.11 -10.90 22.73
CA GLU A 31 -0.03 -11.08 23.69
C GLU A 31 0.49 -9.69 24.06
N TRP A 32 0.39 -9.39 25.35
CA TRP A 32 0.75 -8.06 25.86
C TRP A 32 1.81 -8.18 26.94
N THR A 33 3.04 -7.83 26.60
CA THR A 33 4.17 -7.74 27.52
C THR A 33 4.78 -6.35 27.34
N LEU A 34 4.41 -5.39 28.18
CA LEU A 34 4.86 -4.00 28.05
C LEU A 34 6.40 -3.88 27.94
N PRO A 35 6.92 -3.08 27.02
CA PRO A 35 6.21 -2.20 26.09
C PRO A 35 5.71 -2.88 24.80
N GLU A 36 5.94 -4.16 24.64
CA GLU A 36 5.62 -4.92 23.44
C GLU A 36 4.20 -5.48 23.47
N HIS A 37 3.58 -5.55 22.31
CA HIS A 37 2.29 -6.22 22.10
C HIS A 37 2.26 -6.86 20.72
N ARG A 38 1.56 -7.99 20.60
CA ARG A 38 1.39 -8.74 19.35
C ARG A 38 -0.07 -9.16 19.20
N TRP A 39 -0.59 -9.04 18.00
CA TRP A 39 -1.99 -9.35 17.68
C TRP A 39 -2.12 -10.52 16.72
N PHE A 40 -3.15 -11.34 16.95
CA PHE A 40 -3.54 -12.45 16.08
C PHE A 40 -2.42 -13.45 15.79
N LEU A 41 -1.74 -13.88 16.85
CA LEU A 41 -0.55 -14.74 16.80
C LEU A 41 -0.83 -16.06 16.10
N GLY A 42 0.09 -16.47 15.23
CA GLY A 42 0.01 -17.69 14.44
C GLY A 42 -0.93 -17.61 13.25
N GLY A 43 -1.73 -16.52 13.11
CA GLY A 43 -2.60 -16.28 11.97
C GLY A 43 -1.83 -15.84 10.74
N THR A 44 -2.24 -16.32 9.56
CA THR A 44 -1.73 -15.81 8.28
C THR A 44 -2.87 -15.26 7.43
N THR A 45 -2.64 -14.09 6.83
CA THR A 45 -3.62 -13.38 6.03
C THR A 45 -2.93 -12.42 5.05
N ASN A 46 -3.72 -11.74 4.22
CA ASN A 46 -3.27 -10.58 3.45
C ASN A 46 -4.37 -9.52 3.46
N ALA A 47 -4.05 -8.30 3.86
CA ALA A 47 -5.01 -7.20 3.96
C ALA A 47 -5.62 -6.85 2.58
N VAL A 48 -4.82 -6.90 1.51
CA VAL A 48 -5.29 -6.62 0.15
C VAL A 48 -6.18 -7.76 -0.39
N TYR A 49 -5.87 -9.01 -0.09
CA TYR A 49 -6.76 -10.13 -0.40
C TYR A 49 -8.15 -9.89 0.20
N ASN A 50 -8.19 -9.56 1.48
CA ASN A 50 -9.45 -9.31 2.19
C ASN A 50 -10.21 -8.08 1.65
N ALA A 51 -9.49 -7.02 1.29
CA ALA A 51 -10.09 -5.80 0.77
C ALA A 51 -10.57 -5.92 -0.68
N LEU A 52 -9.97 -6.81 -1.48
CA LEU A 52 -10.15 -6.82 -2.93
C LEU A 52 -10.56 -8.20 -3.48
N GLU A 53 -9.67 -9.19 -3.45
CA GLU A 53 -9.89 -10.49 -4.08
C GLU A 53 -11.06 -11.25 -3.45
N ARG A 54 -11.13 -11.28 -2.14
CA ARG A 54 -12.26 -11.88 -1.39
C ARG A 54 -13.61 -11.28 -1.78
N ASN A 55 -13.68 -9.98 -2.08
CA ASN A 55 -14.92 -9.35 -2.51
C ASN A 55 -15.33 -9.80 -3.92
N VAL A 56 -14.36 -10.04 -4.80
CA VAL A 56 -14.63 -10.65 -6.13
C VAL A 56 -15.18 -12.07 -5.96
N GLU A 57 -14.59 -12.88 -5.08
CA GLU A 57 -15.05 -14.24 -4.78
C GLU A 57 -16.45 -14.27 -4.15
N ARG A 58 -16.80 -13.26 -3.37
CA ARG A 58 -18.13 -13.08 -2.79
C ARG A 58 -19.20 -12.56 -3.78
N GLY A 59 -18.85 -12.43 -5.06
CA GLY A 59 -19.80 -12.01 -6.11
C GLY A 59 -19.87 -10.50 -6.36
N LEU A 60 -19.04 -9.69 -5.72
CA LEU A 60 -19.03 -8.22 -5.88
C LEU A 60 -18.17 -7.75 -7.06
N ARG A 61 -17.83 -8.63 -8.00
CA ARG A 61 -16.94 -8.37 -9.13
C ARG A 61 -17.27 -7.08 -9.89
N ASN A 62 -18.56 -6.83 -10.13
CA ASN A 62 -19.04 -5.71 -10.94
C ASN A 62 -19.41 -4.47 -10.11
N LYS A 63 -19.29 -4.53 -8.78
CA LYS A 63 -19.50 -3.37 -7.91
C LYS A 63 -18.32 -2.42 -8.05
N VAL A 64 -18.57 -1.10 -8.06
CA VAL A 64 -17.54 -0.08 -8.05
C VAL A 64 -16.74 -0.18 -6.75
N ALA A 65 -15.43 -0.39 -6.88
CA ALA A 65 -14.49 -0.45 -5.76
C ALA A 65 -13.76 0.87 -5.56
N LEU A 66 -13.51 1.60 -6.64
CA LEU A 66 -12.73 2.83 -6.62
C LEU A 66 -13.34 3.84 -7.59
N LEU A 67 -13.53 5.05 -7.10
CA LEU A 67 -13.88 6.23 -7.88
C LEU A 67 -12.75 7.24 -7.72
N TYR A 68 -12.08 7.57 -8.82
CA TYR A 68 -11.05 8.59 -8.89
C TYR A 68 -11.63 9.87 -9.50
N LEU A 69 -11.46 10.98 -8.77
CA LEU A 69 -11.84 12.30 -9.21
C LEU A 69 -10.58 13.17 -9.30
N ALA A 70 -10.21 13.55 -10.50
CA ALA A 70 -9.05 14.39 -10.74
C ALA A 70 -9.39 15.89 -10.58
N GLU A 71 -8.39 16.70 -10.29
CA GLU A 71 -8.53 18.17 -10.14
C GLU A 71 -9.06 18.84 -11.42
N ASP A 72 -8.79 18.27 -12.59
CA ASP A 72 -9.26 18.74 -13.90
C ASP A 72 -10.67 18.27 -14.27
N GLY A 73 -11.36 17.60 -13.34
CA GLY A 73 -12.72 17.11 -13.52
C GLY A 73 -12.83 15.75 -14.21
N ARG A 74 -11.72 15.09 -14.55
CA ARG A 74 -11.76 13.70 -15.05
C ARG A 74 -12.22 12.76 -13.96
N GLU A 75 -13.07 11.82 -14.34
CA GLU A 75 -13.52 10.72 -13.47
C GLU A 75 -13.08 9.38 -14.05
N GLU A 76 -12.61 8.50 -13.18
CA GLU A 76 -12.37 7.10 -13.51
C GLU A 76 -12.96 6.19 -12.45
N LYS A 77 -13.68 5.17 -12.88
CA LYS A 77 -14.32 4.18 -12.01
C LYS A 77 -13.71 2.81 -12.29
N LEU A 78 -13.36 2.09 -11.23
CA LEU A 78 -12.97 0.69 -11.33
C LEU A 78 -13.90 -0.15 -10.48
N THR A 79 -14.38 -1.23 -11.07
CA THR A 79 -15.03 -2.31 -10.32
C THR A 79 -13.99 -3.12 -9.54
N TYR A 80 -14.44 -3.93 -8.58
CA TYR A 80 -13.55 -4.86 -7.86
C TYR A 80 -12.80 -5.79 -8.83
N GLY A 81 -13.46 -6.25 -9.90
CA GLY A 81 -12.84 -7.14 -10.89
C GLY A 81 -11.74 -6.44 -11.70
N GLU A 82 -11.99 -5.22 -12.16
CA GLU A 82 -11.01 -4.41 -12.91
C GLU A 82 -9.83 -4.00 -12.03
N LEU A 83 -10.11 -3.60 -10.80
CA LEU A 83 -9.07 -3.23 -9.84
C LEU A 83 -8.18 -4.43 -9.51
N LEU A 84 -8.77 -5.62 -9.27
CA LEU A 84 -8.02 -6.85 -9.02
C LEU A 84 -7.15 -7.25 -10.23
N ASP A 85 -7.66 -7.16 -11.45
CA ASP A 85 -6.88 -7.44 -12.66
C ASP A 85 -5.66 -6.54 -12.75
N ARG A 86 -5.84 -5.21 -12.59
CA ARG A 86 -4.74 -4.24 -12.61
C ARG A 86 -3.73 -4.47 -11.48
N VAL A 87 -4.19 -4.75 -10.26
CA VAL A 87 -3.33 -5.07 -9.11
C VAL A 87 -2.48 -6.32 -9.40
N ARG A 88 -3.09 -7.38 -9.91
CA ARG A 88 -2.38 -8.63 -10.25
C ARG A 88 -1.34 -8.43 -11.36
N ARG A 89 -1.66 -7.66 -12.40
CA ARG A 89 -0.72 -7.32 -13.48
C ARG A 89 0.49 -6.56 -12.95
N LEU A 90 0.25 -5.49 -12.20
CA LEU A 90 1.33 -4.70 -11.61
C LEU A 90 2.15 -5.54 -10.62
N ALA A 91 1.51 -6.34 -9.78
CA ALA A 91 2.17 -7.27 -8.85
C ALA A 91 3.05 -8.30 -9.58
N THR A 92 2.58 -8.84 -10.73
CA THR A 92 3.41 -9.71 -11.59
C THR A 92 4.64 -8.95 -12.10
N GLY A 93 4.46 -7.72 -12.56
CA GLY A 93 5.56 -6.86 -13.01
C GLY A 93 6.57 -6.59 -11.89
N LEU A 94 6.11 -6.26 -10.69
CA LEU A 94 6.98 -6.02 -9.53
C LEU A 94 7.79 -7.27 -9.16
N ARG A 95 7.17 -8.47 -9.19
CA ARG A 95 7.89 -9.74 -8.98
C ARG A 95 8.98 -9.97 -10.03
N ARG A 96 8.71 -9.65 -11.30
CA ARG A 96 9.71 -9.74 -12.39
C ARG A 96 10.88 -8.77 -12.19
N LEU A 97 10.64 -7.62 -11.57
CA LEU A 97 11.70 -6.69 -11.16
C LEU A 97 12.49 -7.16 -9.93
N GLY A 98 12.09 -8.30 -9.34
CA GLY A 98 12.73 -8.92 -8.18
C GLY A 98 12.14 -8.48 -6.84
N VAL A 99 11.01 -7.78 -6.80
CA VAL A 99 10.33 -7.40 -5.55
C VAL A 99 9.55 -8.58 -5.01
N GLY A 100 9.71 -8.90 -3.74
CA GLY A 100 9.03 -9.98 -3.05
C GLY A 100 8.68 -9.65 -1.60
N LYS A 101 8.23 -10.66 -0.88
CA LYS A 101 7.85 -10.56 0.54
C LYS A 101 8.97 -9.93 1.37
N GLY A 102 8.60 -8.91 2.15
CA GLY A 102 9.51 -8.19 3.04
C GLY A 102 10.38 -7.13 2.36
N ASP A 103 10.41 -7.04 1.02
CA ASP A 103 11.11 -5.95 0.34
C ASP A 103 10.37 -4.62 0.52
N ARG A 104 11.09 -3.51 0.64
CA ARG A 104 10.51 -2.18 0.78
C ARG A 104 10.45 -1.48 -0.57
N VAL A 105 9.29 -0.91 -0.87
CA VAL A 105 9.00 -0.09 -2.05
C VAL A 105 8.61 1.31 -1.60
N VAL A 106 9.40 2.31 -1.96
CA VAL A 106 9.03 3.70 -1.73
C VAL A 106 8.15 4.19 -2.87
N ILE A 107 7.08 4.87 -2.54
CA ILE A 107 6.10 5.43 -3.49
C ILE A 107 6.10 6.94 -3.35
N TYR A 108 6.60 7.63 -4.38
CA TYR A 108 6.63 9.10 -4.48
C TYR A 108 5.77 9.54 -5.65
N MET A 109 4.46 9.53 -5.45
CA MET A 109 3.47 9.75 -6.49
C MET A 109 2.41 10.78 -6.06
N PRO A 110 1.82 11.51 -7.00
CA PRO A 110 0.61 12.28 -6.72
C PRO A 110 -0.55 11.34 -6.34
N LEU A 111 -1.61 11.91 -5.77
CA LEU A 111 -2.85 11.19 -5.47
C LEU A 111 -3.56 10.85 -6.79
N THR A 112 -3.24 9.70 -7.34
CA THR A 112 -3.80 9.17 -8.60
C THR A 112 -4.19 7.72 -8.43
N LEU A 113 -4.92 7.19 -9.40
CA LEU A 113 -5.28 5.78 -9.47
C LEU A 113 -4.02 4.89 -9.44
N GLU A 114 -2.98 5.27 -10.18
CA GLU A 114 -1.72 4.52 -10.24
C GLU A 114 -1.01 4.46 -8.89
N GLY A 115 -1.12 5.53 -8.07
CA GLY A 115 -0.61 5.53 -6.70
C GLY A 115 -1.33 4.49 -5.82
N VAL A 116 -2.66 4.37 -5.96
CA VAL A 116 -3.45 3.33 -5.27
C VAL A 116 -3.06 1.94 -5.75
N LEU A 117 -2.90 1.75 -7.07
CA LEU A 117 -2.45 0.48 -7.64
C LEU A 117 -1.06 0.08 -7.13
N ALA A 118 -0.14 1.04 -7.01
CA ALA A 118 1.21 0.80 -6.49
C ALA A 118 1.18 0.31 -5.03
N MET A 119 0.38 0.93 -4.17
CA MET A 119 0.20 0.48 -2.77
C MET A 119 -0.38 -0.93 -2.70
N LEU A 120 -1.50 -1.16 -3.41
CA LEU A 120 -2.19 -2.45 -3.39
C LEU A 120 -1.33 -3.57 -3.97
N ALA A 121 -0.68 -3.36 -5.12
CA ALA A 121 0.15 -4.37 -5.77
C ALA A 121 1.38 -4.74 -4.91
N THR A 122 1.99 -3.75 -4.25
CA THR A 122 3.12 -3.98 -3.34
C THR A 122 2.70 -4.85 -2.15
N ALA A 123 1.62 -4.47 -1.47
CA ALA A 123 1.14 -5.22 -0.30
C ALA A 123 0.55 -6.58 -0.68
N TYR A 124 -0.01 -6.73 -1.88
CA TYR A 124 -0.56 -7.98 -2.40
C TYR A 124 0.48 -9.11 -2.47
N ILE A 125 1.71 -8.78 -2.82
CA ILE A 125 2.84 -9.73 -2.87
C ILE A 125 3.64 -9.82 -1.57
N GLY A 126 3.13 -9.27 -0.46
CA GLY A 126 3.80 -9.29 0.84
C GLY A 126 5.00 -8.34 0.94
N ALA A 127 5.23 -7.47 -0.05
CA ALA A 127 6.19 -6.39 0.06
C ALA A 127 5.61 -5.22 0.87
N ILE A 128 6.48 -4.35 1.35
CA ILE A 128 6.16 -3.28 2.30
C ILE A 128 6.25 -1.94 1.57
N HIS A 129 5.15 -1.20 1.46
CA HIS A 129 5.22 0.12 0.83
C HIS A 129 5.49 1.23 1.85
N SER A 130 6.15 2.29 1.41
CA SER A 130 6.27 3.55 2.13
C SER A 130 5.92 4.70 1.21
N VAL A 131 4.77 5.33 1.47
CA VAL A 131 4.30 6.47 0.69
C VAL A 131 4.97 7.73 1.20
N VAL A 132 5.63 8.46 0.30
CA VAL A 132 6.23 9.76 0.55
C VAL A 132 5.37 10.83 -0.12
N TYR A 133 4.93 11.81 0.65
CA TYR A 133 4.10 12.89 0.14
C TYR A 133 4.81 13.65 -0.99
N ALA A 134 4.11 13.79 -2.12
CA ALA A 134 4.63 14.42 -3.35
C ALA A 134 4.91 15.94 -3.25
N GLY A 135 4.81 16.51 -2.07
CA GLY A 135 5.22 17.89 -1.75
C GLY A 135 6.55 17.98 -1.00
N LEU A 136 7.18 16.84 -0.68
CA LEU A 136 8.47 16.81 0.01
C LEU A 136 9.61 16.91 -1.01
N GLY A 137 10.68 17.62 -0.62
CA GLY A 137 11.85 17.82 -1.46
C GLY A 137 12.88 16.68 -1.42
N VAL A 138 13.99 16.88 -2.09
CA VAL A 138 15.06 15.91 -2.34
C VAL A 138 15.56 15.22 -1.08
N SER A 139 16.00 15.97 -0.06
CA SER A 139 16.56 15.40 1.16
C SER A 139 15.55 14.51 1.91
N ALA A 140 14.31 14.99 2.00
CA ALA A 140 13.25 14.25 2.69
C ALA A 140 12.87 12.94 1.99
N LEU A 141 12.89 12.91 0.66
CA LEU A 141 12.67 11.69 -0.12
C LEU A 141 13.88 10.74 0.04
N ARG A 142 15.10 11.26 -0.11
CA ARG A 142 16.34 10.45 0.02
C ARG A 142 16.47 9.81 1.40
N GLU A 143 16.23 10.55 2.48
CA GLU A 143 16.27 10.03 3.85
C GLU A 143 15.34 8.83 4.02
N ARG A 144 14.11 8.89 3.49
CA ARG A 144 13.13 7.80 3.60
C ARG A 144 13.51 6.59 2.76
N ILE A 145 14.07 6.79 1.58
CA ILE A 145 14.60 5.72 0.72
C ILE A 145 15.71 4.96 1.46
N LEU A 146 16.65 5.69 2.06
CA LEU A 146 17.79 5.11 2.77
C LEU A 146 17.35 4.42 4.07
N ASP A 147 16.51 5.08 4.89
CA ASP A 147 16.05 4.54 6.16
C ASP A 147 15.20 3.28 5.97
N ALA A 148 14.30 3.28 4.99
CA ALA A 148 13.53 2.11 4.62
C ALA A 148 14.37 1.01 3.94
N GLN A 149 15.61 1.31 3.53
CA GLN A 149 16.44 0.43 2.69
C GLN A 149 15.65 -0.04 1.46
N ALA A 150 15.08 0.91 0.73
CA ALA A 150 14.19 0.63 -0.38
C ALA A 150 14.88 -0.16 -1.49
N LYS A 151 14.20 -1.17 -2.01
CA LYS A 151 14.65 -1.97 -3.16
C LYS A 151 14.18 -1.38 -4.49
N LEU A 152 13.07 -0.65 -4.46
CA LEU A 152 12.42 -0.05 -5.62
C LEU A 152 11.83 1.31 -5.23
N LEU A 153 11.90 2.26 -6.17
CA LEU A 153 11.14 3.50 -6.13
C LEU A 153 10.06 3.46 -7.21
N ILE A 154 8.82 3.81 -6.87
CA ILE A 154 7.75 4.11 -7.83
C ILE A 154 7.51 5.61 -7.73
N ALA A 155 7.73 6.35 -8.81
CA ALA A 155 7.64 7.81 -8.79
C ALA A 155 6.83 8.36 -9.96
N GLY A 156 6.08 9.44 -9.71
CA GLY A 156 5.46 10.24 -10.76
C GLY A 156 6.42 11.28 -11.33
N ASP A 157 6.18 11.70 -12.55
CA ASP A 157 6.91 12.80 -13.19
C ASP A 157 6.42 14.17 -12.71
N VAL A 158 5.10 14.37 -12.63
CA VAL A 158 4.47 15.66 -12.28
C VAL A 158 3.27 15.43 -11.35
N SER A 159 3.14 16.30 -10.36
CA SER A 159 1.92 16.46 -9.55
C SER A 159 1.24 17.77 -9.91
N PHE A 160 -0.05 17.72 -10.22
CA PHE A 160 -0.85 18.93 -10.42
C PHE A 160 -1.50 19.35 -9.12
N ARG A 161 -1.38 20.63 -8.79
CA ARG A 161 -1.99 21.22 -7.61
C ARG A 161 -2.42 22.65 -7.93
N ARG A 162 -3.71 22.96 -7.79
CA ARG A 162 -4.30 24.27 -8.11
C ARG A 162 -3.95 24.74 -9.54
N GLY A 163 -4.04 23.81 -10.50
CA GLY A 163 -3.74 24.07 -11.90
C GLY A 163 -2.24 24.23 -12.23
N LYS A 164 -1.33 24.07 -11.26
CA LYS A 164 0.13 24.17 -11.46
C LYS A 164 0.78 22.80 -11.39
N GLY A 165 1.69 22.51 -12.32
CA GLY A 165 2.54 21.33 -12.29
C GLY A 165 3.71 21.51 -11.31
N VAL A 166 3.93 20.51 -10.45
CA VAL A 166 5.12 20.40 -9.61
C VAL A 166 5.98 19.29 -10.21
N ASP A 167 7.22 19.60 -10.57
CA ASP A 167 8.17 18.65 -11.12
C ASP A 167 8.65 17.70 -10.03
N LEU A 168 8.08 16.49 -10.02
CA LEU A 168 8.50 15.42 -9.11
C LEU A 168 9.69 14.65 -9.65
N ARG A 169 9.85 14.62 -10.99
CA ARG A 169 10.90 13.84 -11.63
C ARG A 169 12.29 14.36 -11.24
N SER A 170 12.53 15.65 -11.38
CA SER A 170 13.80 16.26 -10.99
C SER A 170 14.14 16.04 -9.51
N ILE A 171 13.13 16.10 -8.63
CA ILE A 171 13.29 15.82 -7.20
C ILE A 171 13.69 14.35 -6.97
N ALA A 172 13.01 13.43 -7.64
CA ALA A 172 13.26 11.99 -7.46
C ALA A 172 14.62 11.60 -8.05
N GLU A 173 14.99 12.07 -9.26
CA GLU A 173 16.27 11.81 -9.88
C GLU A 173 17.44 12.33 -9.02
N GLU A 174 17.31 13.51 -8.43
CA GLU A 174 18.31 14.05 -7.50
C GLU A 174 18.38 13.23 -6.20
N ALA A 175 17.22 12.81 -5.66
CA ALA A 175 17.16 12.06 -4.42
C ALA A 175 17.81 10.66 -4.52
N ILE A 176 17.78 10.06 -5.72
CA ILE A 176 18.35 8.72 -5.97
C ILE A 176 19.74 8.78 -6.61
N ARG A 177 20.28 9.99 -6.85
CA ARG A 177 21.64 10.11 -7.42
C ARG A 177 22.60 9.23 -6.62
N ASP A 178 23.37 8.42 -7.32
CA ASP A 178 24.35 7.48 -6.77
C ASP A 178 23.77 6.30 -5.96
N LEU A 179 22.45 6.09 -5.99
CA LEU A 179 21.84 4.91 -5.38
C LEU A 179 21.59 3.82 -6.44
N PRO A 180 21.97 2.57 -6.18
CA PRO A 180 21.71 1.45 -7.08
C PRO A 180 20.25 0.99 -6.95
N LEU A 181 19.31 1.85 -7.31
CA LEU A 181 17.89 1.67 -7.10
C LEU A 181 17.15 1.56 -8.44
N LYS A 182 16.33 0.51 -8.60
CA LYS A 182 15.39 0.43 -9.73
C LYS A 182 14.26 1.45 -9.55
N VAL A 183 13.80 2.04 -10.65
CA VAL A 183 12.74 3.03 -10.64
C VAL A 183 11.64 2.66 -11.62
N VAL A 184 10.39 2.75 -11.17
CA VAL A 184 9.19 2.67 -12.03
C VAL A 184 8.59 4.06 -12.13
N TRP A 185 8.59 4.62 -13.33
CA TRP A 185 8.11 5.97 -13.62
C TRP A 185 6.66 5.99 -14.08
N PHE A 186 5.80 6.68 -13.36
CA PHE A 186 4.50 7.09 -13.85
C PHE A 186 4.65 8.38 -14.66
N GLN A 187 4.75 8.22 -15.98
CA GLN A 187 4.93 9.32 -16.94
C GLN A 187 3.57 9.91 -17.33
N ARG A 188 3.12 10.88 -16.54
CA ARG A 188 1.79 11.50 -16.67
C ARG A 188 1.78 12.68 -17.62
N ALA A 189 2.80 13.52 -17.57
CA ALA A 189 2.84 14.79 -18.33
C ALA A 189 3.60 14.67 -19.65
N TYR A 190 4.66 13.88 -19.68
CA TYR A 190 5.48 13.67 -20.88
C TYR A 190 6.16 12.30 -20.85
N LYS A 191 6.34 11.71 -22.04
CA LYS A 191 7.19 10.53 -22.19
C LYS A 191 8.65 10.94 -22.35
N ALA A 192 9.48 10.56 -21.38
CA ALA A 192 10.91 10.67 -21.48
C ALA A 192 11.52 9.30 -21.77
N GLU A 193 12.67 9.30 -22.44
CA GLU A 193 13.50 8.11 -22.58
C GLU A 193 13.99 7.66 -21.20
N LEU A 194 13.96 6.36 -20.93
CA LEU A 194 14.30 5.80 -19.64
C LEU A 194 15.69 5.16 -19.69
N SER A 195 16.48 5.43 -18.67
CA SER A 195 17.81 4.84 -18.49
C SER A 195 17.71 3.35 -18.09
N GLU A 196 18.80 2.65 -18.14
CA GLU A 196 18.90 1.28 -17.61
C GLU A 196 18.50 1.21 -16.13
N GLY A 197 17.71 0.21 -15.77
CA GLY A 197 17.13 0.07 -14.42
C GLY A 197 15.89 0.92 -14.16
N HIS A 198 15.46 1.73 -15.13
CA HIS A 198 14.22 2.50 -15.07
C HIS A 198 13.15 1.89 -15.98
N TYR A 199 11.91 1.89 -15.56
CA TYR A 199 10.80 1.24 -16.22
C TYR A 199 9.59 2.18 -16.30
N ASP A 200 8.78 2.07 -17.34
CA ASP A 200 7.50 2.79 -17.43
C ASP A 200 6.42 2.04 -16.66
N PHE A 201 5.62 2.77 -15.88
CA PHE A 201 4.55 2.20 -15.05
C PHE A 201 3.48 1.50 -15.88
N HIS A 202 3.02 2.12 -16.96
CA HIS A 202 1.98 1.55 -17.79
C HIS A 202 2.48 0.38 -18.64
N GLU A 203 3.72 0.42 -19.10
CA GLU A 203 4.36 -0.72 -19.76
C GLU A 203 4.50 -1.90 -18.79
N LEU A 204 4.92 -1.63 -17.55
CA LEU A 204 4.98 -2.66 -16.51
C LEU A 204 3.60 -3.23 -16.18
N LEU A 205 2.57 -2.38 -16.08
CA LEU A 205 1.20 -2.77 -15.80
C LEU A 205 0.61 -3.62 -16.95
N TRP A 206 0.64 -3.09 -18.18
CA TRP A 206 -0.06 -3.73 -19.30
C TRP A 206 0.76 -4.79 -20.01
N GLY A 207 2.08 -4.75 -19.90
CA GLY A 207 2.99 -5.77 -20.45
C GLY A 207 3.05 -7.07 -19.63
N ASN A 208 2.34 -7.15 -18.51
CA ASN A 208 2.34 -8.33 -17.66
C ASN A 208 0.93 -8.95 -17.57
N PRO A 209 0.82 -10.30 -17.53
CA PRO A 209 -0.44 -10.99 -17.28
C PRO A 209 -0.83 -10.88 -15.80
N PRO A 210 -2.14 -11.04 -15.43
CA PRO A 210 -2.63 -10.97 -14.07
C PRO A 210 -2.41 -12.28 -13.28
N GLU A 211 -1.18 -12.79 -13.27
CA GLU A 211 -0.82 -14.11 -12.71
C GLU A 211 -0.47 -14.07 -11.23
N ALA A 212 -0.06 -12.92 -10.70
CA ALA A 212 0.29 -12.81 -9.29
C ALA A 212 -0.88 -13.24 -8.39
N ARG A 213 -0.53 -13.91 -7.30
CA ARG A 213 -1.46 -14.29 -6.25
C ARG A 213 -1.09 -13.57 -4.96
N ALA A 214 -2.09 -13.36 -4.09
CA ALA A 214 -1.86 -12.77 -2.78
C ALA A 214 -0.87 -13.62 -1.99
N GLU A 215 0.17 -12.99 -1.46
CA GLU A 215 1.12 -13.61 -0.54
C GLU A 215 0.50 -13.60 0.86
N MET A 216 0.14 -14.78 1.38
CA MET A 216 -0.36 -14.91 2.74
C MET A 216 0.82 -14.78 3.71
N VAL A 217 0.71 -13.85 4.62
CA VAL A 217 1.79 -13.47 5.53
C VAL A 217 1.31 -13.54 6.99
N ASP A 218 2.23 -13.61 7.93
CA ASP A 218 1.90 -13.52 9.36
C ASP A 218 1.11 -12.25 9.66
N ALA A 219 0.20 -12.31 10.63
CA ALA A 219 -0.60 -11.16 11.05
C ALA A 219 0.25 -9.93 11.41
N GLU A 220 1.42 -10.17 12.00
CA GLU A 220 2.40 -9.14 12.40
C GLU A 220 3.39 -8.76 11.27
N HIS A 221 3.24 -9.35 10.08
CA HIS A 221 4.07 -8.96 8.94
C HIS A 221 3.80 -7.50 8.56
N PRO A 222 4.86 -6.67 8.37
CA PRO A 222 4.70 -5.28 7.99
C PRO A 222 3.93 -5.12 6.68
N LEU A 223 2.95 -4.23 6.69
CA LEU A 223 2.13 -3.84 5.53
C LEU A 223 2.68 -2.58 4.88
N PHE A 224 2.93 -1.56 5.70
CA PHE A 224 3.50 -0.30 5.23
C PHE A 224 4.23 0.46 6.35
N ILE A 225 5.04 1.43 5.93
CA ILE A 225 5.75 2.36 6.81
C ILE A 225 5.30 3.77 6.49
N LEU A 226 4.85 4.52 7.52
CA LEU A 226 4.58 5.95 7.42
C LEU A 226 5.53 6.73 8.31
N TYR A 227 6.15 7.75 7.74
CA TYR A 227 7.08 8.62 8.46
C TYR A 227 6.35 9.81 9.08
N THR A 228 6.59 10.00 10.37
CA THR A 228 6.15 11.19 11.11
C THR A 228 7.31 12.18 11.25
N SER A 229 7.00 13.47 11.48
CA SER A 229 8.01 14.53 11.64
C SER A 229 8.94 14.35 12.84
N GLY A 230 8.56 13.49 13.80
CA GLY A 230 9.34 13.23 15.01
C GLY A 230 9.64 14.46 15.86
N SER A 231 9.69 14.31 17.16
CA SER A 231 10.07 15.39 18.09
C SER A 231 11.57 15.73 18.08
N THR A 232 12.41 14.86 17.48
CA THR A 232 13.89 14.96 17.45
C THR A 232 14.46 15.46 16.12
N GLY A 233 13.62 15.94 15.21
CA GLY A 233 14.03 16.46 13.91
C GLY A 233 14.28 15.39 12.82
N LYS A 234 14.55 14.14 13.18
CA LYS A 234 14.61 13.03 12.21
C LYS A 234 13.25 12.36 12.07
N PRO A 235 12.80 12.08 10.84
CA PRO A 235 11.59 11.33 10.60
C PRO A 235 11.65 9.96 11.28
N LYS A 236 10.54 9.55 11.91
CA LYS A 236 10.40 8.21 12.50
C LYS A 236 9.43 7.38 11.67
N GLY A 237 9.87 6.22 11.20
CA GLY A 237 9.04 5.27 10.47
C GLY A 237 8.13 4.51 11.44
N VAL A 238 6.82 4.70 11.30
CA VAL A 238 5.80 3.92 12.02
C VAL A 238 5.38 2.76 11.14
N VAL A 239 5.58 1.54 11.65
CA VAL A 239 5.25 0.30 10.94
C VAL A 239 3.83 -0.12 11.28
N HIS A 240 3.02 -0.35 10.26
CA HIS A 240 1.71 -0.96 10.38
C HIS A 240 1.75 -2.38 9.83
N VAL A 241 1.04 -3.31 10.48
CA VAL A 241 1.03 -4.74 10.17
C VAL A 241 -0.31 -5.16 9.55
N HIS A 242 -0.30 -6.26 8.78
CA HIS A 242 -1.48 -6.72 8.04
C HIS A 242 -2.70 -6.96 8.93
N GLY A 243 -2.55 -7.76 9.99
CA GLY A 243 -3.67 -8.15 10.84
C GLY A 243 -4.25 -6.97 11.62
N GLY A 244 -3.42 -6.25 12.36
CA GLY A 244 -3.85 -5.14 13.20
C GLY A 244 -4.46 -3.99 12.41
N TYR A 245 -3.83 -3.61 11.28
CA TYR A 245 -4.36 -2.54 10.41
C TYR A 245 -5.72 -2.93 9.81
N MET A 246 -5.82 -4.12 9.22
CA MET A 246 -7.05 -4.59 8.59
C MET A 246 -8.24 -4.61 9.56
N VAL A 247 -8.05 -5.18 10.75
CA VAL A 247 -9.12 -5.31 11.75
C VAL A 247 -9.49 -3.96 12.33
N GLY A 248 -8.48 -3.18 12.76
CA GLY A 248 -8.70 -1.88 13.40
C GLY A 248 -9.34 -0.86 12.48
N THR A 249 -8.86 -0.73 11.23
CA THR A 249 -9.43 0.23 10.27
C THR A 249 -10.86 -0.13 9.87
N THR A 250 -11.16 -1.41 9.68
CA THR A 250 -12.53 -1.86 9.35
C THR A 250 -13.49 -1.57 10.51
N TYR A 251 -13.07 -1.82 11.75
CA TYR A 251 -13.86 -1.45 12.92
C TYR A 251 -14.20 0.05 12.91
N HIS A 252 -13.19 0.91 12.70
CA HIS A 252 -13.40 2.36 12.68
C HIS A 252 -14.31 2.80 11.54
N LEU A 253 -14.10 2.28 10.33
CA LEU A 253 -14.93 2.62 9.16
C LEU A 253 -16.40 2.24 9.39
N ARG A 254 -16.68 1.05 9.94
CA ARG A 254 -18.05 0.61 10.19
C ARG A 254 -18.70 1.29 11.37
N THR A 255 -17.94 1.60 12.43
CA THR A 255 -18.50 2.12 13.67
C THR A 255 -18.63 3.64 13.68
N PHE A 256 -17.61 4.35 13.19
CA PHE A 256 -17.58 5.82 13.25
C PHE A 256 -17.99 6.49 11.94
N PHE A 257 -17.71 5.85 10.81
CA PHE A 257 -18.06 6.39 9.49
C PHE A 257 -19.30 5.74 8.88
N ASP A 258 -19.89 4.77 9.58
CA ASP A 258 -21.11 4.06 9.19
C ASP A 258 -21.04 3.44 7.77
N VAL A 259 -19.86 3.01 7.35
CA VAL A 259 -19.67 2.38 6.04
C VAL A 259 -20.38 1.03 6.01
N LYS A 260 -21.26 0.83 5.04
CA LYS A 260 -22.08 -0.36 4.82
C LYS A 260 -21.56 -1.18 3.64
N ASP A 261 -22.06 -2.41 3.53
CA ASP A 261 -21.76 -3.31 2.40
C ASP A 261 -22.58 -3.00 1.14
N GLU A 262 -23.51 -2.06 1.22
CA GLU A 262 -24.45 -1.65 0.15
C GLU A 262 -23.77 -0.87 -0.95
#